data_ea12c99a4e3085bbbe79fbeee1c55b02
#
_entry.id   ea12c99a4e3085bbbe79fbeee1c55b02
#
_cell.length_a   1.000
_cell.length_b   1.000
_cell.length_c   1.000
_cell.angle_alpha   90.00
_cell.angle_beta   90.00
_cell.angle_gamma   90.00
#
_symmetry.space_group_name_H-M   'P 1'
#
loop_
_entity.id
_entity.type
_entity.pdbx_description
1 polymer ?
#
loop_
_entity_poly.entity_id
_entity_poly.type
_entity_poly.pdbx_seq_one_letter_code
_entity_poly.pdbx_strand_id
1 'polypeptide(L)'
;MKTFIYADKFFLNSGVKGAGYLDVTDGIFGTYTKEKPEGAKIIDQTGKWIAPGLVDTHIHGYKNHDVMDNDADGIKVMSEALLSCGVTSFLPTTLTSSKERLKDVAETIGKVYQDVDGAKIQGIYFEGPFFTEEHKGAQNPSYFGDPDLDTFHEWQEASGGLIKKIALAPERKGVKEFVKTVTDEGVVVSLGHSNGTLEEAQEAVEAGASVFVHAYNGMRGLNHREPGMVGALLTLQHVFSELICDGHHVHPQAAEVLMEKAGHDHVALITDCMMAGGMPDGNYNLGEFPVVVKEGTARLDSGNLAGSILKLKEAIKNVVDWDIATPEQAIMMASYVPAVSCKIDDKCGMIAEGRAADFIVLEPNMDLVATYLDGVERYHA
;
A
#
# COMPACT_ATOMS: atom_id res chain seq x y z
N MET A 1 -31.89 -11.00 10.06
CA MET A 1 -32.62 -9.85 9.45
C MET A 1 -31.65 -9.23 8.46
N LYS A 2 -32.11 -8.96 7.21
CA LYS A 2 -31.24 -8.31 6.23
C LYS A 2 -30.83 -6.91 6.69
N THR A 3 -29.58 -6.53 6.42
CA THR A 3 -29.04 -5.21 6.75
C THR A 3 -28.58 -4.52 5.48
N PHE A 4 -29.04 -3.32 5.25
CA PHE A 4 -28.64 -2.49 4.11
C PHE A 4 -28.06 -1.17 4.60
N ILE A 5 -27.09 -0.64 3.85
CA ILE A 5 -26.63 0.73 4.02
C ILE A 5 -27.26 1.62 2.93
N TYR A 6 -27.84 2.74 3.33
CA TYR A 6 -28.31 3.79 2.43
C TYR A 6 -27.24 4.88 2.33
N ALA A 7 -26.96 5.36 1.13
CA ALA A 7 -26.09 6.52 0.89
C ALA A 7 -26.43 7.19 -0.44
N ASP A 8 -25.86 8.37 -0.68
CA ASP A 8 -26.13 9.17 -1.88
C ASP A 8 -25.26 8.75 -3.08
N LYS A 9 -24.12 8.09 -2.84
CA LYS A 9 -23.23 7.59 -3.90
C LYS A 9 -22.51 6.33 -3.45
N PHE A 10 -22.29 5.42 -4.39
CA PHE A 10 -21.58 4.16 -4.18
C PHE A 10 -20.53 3.95 -5.27
N PHE A 11 -19.31 3.62 -4.86
CA PHE A 11 -18.21 3.25 -5.75
C PHE A 11 -18.10 1.71 -5.79
N LEU A 12 -18.88 1.09 -6.66
CA LEU A 12 -18.97 -0.37 -6.78
C LEU A 12 -18.03 -0.88 -7.89
N ASN A 13 -17.68 -2.15 -7.85
CA ASN A 13 -16.94 -2.81 -8.94
C ASN A 13 -17.66 -2.71 -10.30
N SER A 14 -19.00 -2.65 -10.27
CA SER A 14 -19.82 -2.44 -11.47
C SER A 14 -19.95 -0.99 -11.93
N GLY A 15 -19.15 -0.08 -11.36
CA GLY A 15 -19.16 1.36 -11.60
C GLY A 15 -19.90 2.16 -10.54
N VAL A 16 -19.80 3.49 -10.66
CA VAL A 16 -20.42 4.41 -9.70
C VAL A 16 -21.94 4.38 -9.81
N LYS A 17 -22.63 4.31 -8.67
CA LYS A 17 -24.09 4.38 -8.53
C LYS A 17 -24.48 5.61 -7.72
N GLY A 18 -25.67 6.15 -7.98
CA GLY A 18 -26.27 7.23 -7.20
C GLY A 18 -26.87 6.75 -5.88
N ALA A 19 -27.83 7.52 -5.35
CA ALA A 19 -28.53 7.20 -4.11
C ALA A 19 -29.24 5.84 -4.19
N GLY A 20 -29.13 5.04 -3.11
CA GLY A 20 -29.73 3.71 -3.06
C GLY A 20 -29.34 2.92 -1.80
N TYR A 21 -29.48 1.63 -1.86
CA TYR A 21 -29.26 0.69 -0.76
C TYR A 21 -28.34 -0.42 -1.20
N LEU A 22 -27.30 -0.69 -0.42
CA LEU A 22 -26.37 -1.81 -0.61
C LEU A 22 -26.58 -2.83 0.51
N ASP A 23 -26.82 -4.08 0.14
CA ASP A 23 -26.92 -5.19 1.10
C ASP A 23 -25.53 -5.47 1.72
N VAL A 24 -25.46 -5.48 3.06
CA VAL A 24 -24.26 -5.80 3.85
C VAL A 24 -24.58 -6.85 4.94
N THR A 25 -25.56 -7.69 4.65
CA THR A 25 -26.05 -8.72 5.57
C THR A 25 -24.94 -9.73 5.87
N ASP A 26 -24.82 -10.09 7.15
CA ASP A 26 -23.86 -11.08 7.66
C ASP A 26 -22.39 -10.78 7.28
N GLY A 27 -22.07 -9.48 7.13
CA GLY A 27 -20.70 -9.04 6.86
C GLY A 27 -20.24 -9.24 5.41
N ILE A 28 -21.16 -9.53 4.50
CA ILE A 28 -20.88 -9.81 3.08
C ILE A 28 -21.65 -8.81 2.21
N PHE A 29 -21.00 -8.27 1.18
CA PHE A 29 -21.69 -7.47 0.18
C PHE A 29 -22.69 -8.30 -0.63
N GLY A 30 -23.93 -7.84 -0.70
CA GLY A 30 -24.94 -8.34 -1.61
C GLY A 30 -25.24 -7.33 -2.72
N THR A 31 -26.51 -7.31 -3.17
CA THR A 31 -26.94 -6.50 -4.29
C THR A 31 -27.17 -5.04 -3.91
N TYR A 32 -26.93 -4.14 -4.87
CA TYR A 32 -27.36 -2.75 -4.81
C TYR A 32 -28.77 -2.61 -5.40
N THR A 33 -29.64 -1.80 -4.76
CA THR A 33 -30.97 -1.45 -5.26
C THR A 33 -31.29 0.03 -5.02
N LYS A 34 -32.09 0.62 -5.89
CA LYS A 34 -32.64 1.98 -5.70
C LYS A 34 -33.88 1.99 -4.81
N GLU A 35 -34.57 0.86 -4.74
CA GLU A 35 -35.82 0.74 -3.96
C GLU A 35 -35.48 0.37 -2.52
N LYS A 36 -36.19 1.01 -1.58
CA LYS A 36 -36.03 0.73 -0.15
C LYS A 36 -36.42 -0.71 0.16
N PRO A 37 -35.54 -1.55 0.70
CA PRO A 37 -35.86 -2.93 1.05
C PRO A 37 -36.88 -2.99 2.21
N GLU A 38 -37.97 -3.71 2.01
CA GLU A 38 -38.99 -3.90 3.04
C GLU A 38 -38.49 -4.84 4.16
N GLY A 39 -38.80 -4.49 5.42
CA GLY A 39 -38.47 -5.32 6.59
C GLY A 39 -36.97 -5.47 6.90
N ALA A 40 -36.12 -4.69 6.25
CA ALA A 40 -34.69 -4.69 6.49
C ALA A 40 -34.26 -3.64 7.53
N LYS A 41 -33.16 -3.90 8.23
CA LYS A 41 -32.43 -2.89 9.00
C LYS A 41 -31.71 -1.97 8.03
N ILE A 42 -31.87 -0.66 8.17
CA ILE A 42 -31.18 0.34 7.36
C ILE A 42 -30.16 1.07 8.23
N ILE A 43 -28.90 1.06 7.79
CA ILE A 43 -27.85 1.95 8.28
C ILE A 43 -27.92 3.19 7.38
N ASP A 44 -28.36 4.32 7.96
CA ASP A 44 -28.60 5.55 7.19
C ASP A 44 -27.31 6.40 7.13
N GLN A 45 -26.78 6.57 5.93
CA GLN A 45 -25.65 7.41 5.59
C GLN A 45 -26.06 8.48 4.55
N THR A 46 -27.23 9.10 4.75
CA THR A 46 -27.71 10.19 3.90
C THR A 46 -26.66 11.30 3.77
N GLY A 47 -26.44 11.79 2.55
CA GLY A 47 -25.44 12.81 2.24
C GLY A 47 -24.03 12.28 2.10
N LYS A 48 -23.78 10.99 2.34
CA LYS A 48 -22.45 10.37 2.32
C LYS A 48 -22.23 9.52 1.07
N TRP A 49 -20.96 9.13 0.89
CA TRP A 49 -20.50 8.24 -0.16
C TRP A 49 -19.95 6.96 0.44
N ILE A 50 -20.23 5.83 -0.19
CA ILE A 50 -19.70 4.51 0.18
C ILE A 50 -18.66 4.11 -0.83
N ALA A 51 -17.45 3.84 -0.36
CA ALA A 51 -16.30 3.42 -1.15
C ALA A 51 -15.70 2.13 -0.59
N PRO A 52 -14.96 1.33 -1.39
CA PRO A 52 -14.19 0.20 -0.88
C PRO A 52 -13.27 0.65 0.26
N GLY A 53 -13.03 -0.23 1.22
CA GLY A 53 -11.97 -0.02 2.19
C GLY A 53 -10.62 0.16 1.49
N LEU A 54 -9.81 1.09 2.02
CA LEU A 54 -8.50 1.38 1.44
C LEU A 54 -7.51 0.23 1.70
N VAL A 55 -6.55 0.07 0.80
CA VAL A 55 -5.54 -0.99 0.82
C VAL A 55 -4.16 -0.36 0.79
N ASP A 56 -3.40 -0.50 1.89
CA ASP A 56 -2.03 0.03 1.98
C ASP A 56 -1.02 -1.10 1.80
N THR A 57 -0.39 -1.15 0.64
CA THR A 57 0.56 -2.22 0.29
C THR A 57 2.02 -1.88 0.57
N HIS A 58 2.28 -0.73 1.24
CA HIS A 58 3.61 -0.30 1.62
C HIS A 58 3.55 0.57 2.88
N ILE A 59 3.77 -0.04 4.06
CA ILE A 59 3.71 0.61 5.36
C ILE A 59 4.65 -0.07 6.36
N HIS A 60 5.58 0.69 6.94
CA HIS A 60 6.58 0.19 7.90
C HIS A 60 6.13 0.27 9.35
N GLY A 61 5.27 1.24 9.67
CA GLY A 61 4.85 1.45 11.04
C GLY A 61 3.69 2.44 11.18
N TYR A 62 3.07 2.44 12.36
CA TYR A 62 2.02 3.38 12.75
C TYR A 62 1.84 3.40 14.26
N LYS A 63 1.45 4.56 14.84
CA LYS A 63 1.17 4.69 16.28
C LYS A 63 2.29 4.18 17.21
N ASN A 64 3.53 4.57 16.87
CA ASN A 64 4.76 4.25 17.60
C ASN A 64 5.14 2.77 17.61
N HIS A 65 4.67 1.99 16.63
CA HIS A 65 5.07 0.62 16.39
C HIS A 65 5.64 0.50 14.99
N ASP A 66 6.71 -0.28 14.84
CA ASP A 66 7.38 -0.58 13.59
C ASP A 66 7.32 -2.08 13.32
N VAL A 67 7.13 -2.46 12.06
CA VAL A 67 7.14 -3.87 11.65
C VAL A 67 8.45 -4.55 12.07
N MET A 68 9.56 -3.81 12.02
CA MET A 68 10.87 -4.30 12.42
C MET A 68 11.07 -4.44 13.94
N ASP A 69 10.13 -3.96 14.78
CA ASP A 69 10.18 -4.19 16.24
C ASP A 69 10.08 -5.69 16.58
N ASN A 70 9.52 -6.49 15.67
CA ASN A 70 9.26 -7.92 15.88
C ASN A 70 8.35 -8.16 17.07
N ASP A 71 7.33 -7.31 17.23
CA ASP A 71 6.37 -7.30 18.31
C ASP A 71 4.96 -7.63 17.79
N ALA A 72 4.46 -8.78 18.17
CA ALA A 72 3.13 -9.26 17.80
C ALA A 72 2.00 -8.32 18.24
N ASP A 73 2.12 -7.75 19.45
CA ASP A 73 1.11 -6.83 19.98
C ASP A 73 1.19 -5.48 19.29
N GLY A 74 2.40 -5.02 18.92
CA GLY A 74 2.60 -3.84 18.11
C GLY A 74 1.93 -3.94 16.74
N ILE A 75 2.02 -5.08 16.07
CA ILE A 75 1.32 -5.34 14.79
C ILE A 75 -0.20 -5.26 14.97
N LYS A 76 -0.76 -5.77 16.06
CA LYS A 76 -2.21 -5.67 16.36
C LYS A 76 -2.63 -4.22 16.59
N VAL A 77 -1.85 -3.44 17.34
CA VAL A 77 -2.10 -2.01 17.55
C VAL A 77 -2.08 -1.23 16.22
N MET A 78 -1.09 -1.52 15.34
CA MET A 78 -1.05 -0.93 14.00
C MET A 78 -2.34 -1.26 13.22
N SER A 79 -2.73 -2.52 13.18
CA SER A 79 -3.93 -3.00 12.48
C SER A 79 -5.19 -2.24 12.92
N GLU A 80 -5.42 -2.12 14.24
CA GLU A 80 -6.58 -1.39 14.77
C GLU A 80 -6.51 0.12 14.45
N ALA A 81 -5.35 0.72 14.62
CA ALA A 81 -5.17 2.16 14.41
C ALA A 81 -5.34 2.57 12.94
N LEU A 82 -4.99 1.71 11.99
CA LEU A 82 -5.12 1.94 10.54
C LEU A 82 -6.59 2.13 10.10
N LEU A 83 -7.56 1.63 10.87
CA LEU A 83 -8.97 1.91 10.61
C LEU A 83 -9.29 3.41 10.63
N SER A 84 -8.57 4.20 11.44
CA SER A 84 -8.69 5.66 11.47
C SER A 84 -8.17 6.36 10.21
N CYS A 85 -7.45 5.62 9.37
CA CYS A 85 -6.95 6.05 8.06
C CYS A 85 -7.82 5.57 6.90
N GLY A 86 -8.94 4.85 7.19
CA GLY A 86 -9.78 4.22 6.16
C GLY A 86 -9.21 2.92 5.60
N VAL A 87 -8.08 2.45 6.12
CA VAL A 87 -7.41 1.23 5.66
C VAL A 87 -8.09 0.01 6.27
N THR A 88 -8.53 -0.91 5.43
CA THR A 88 -9.18 -2.18 5.83
C THR A 88 -8.32 -3.40 5.53
N SER A 89 -7.30 -3.23 4.68
CA SER A 89 -6.32 -4.27 4.36
C SER A 89 -4.95 -3.66 4.14
N PHE A 90 -3.88 -4.35 4.56
CA PHE A 90 -2.53 -3.86 4.39
C PHE A 90 -1.50 -4.99 4.26
N LEU A 91 -0.31 -4.63 3.79
CA LEU A 91 0.88 -5.46 3.83
C LEU A 91 1.88 -4.83 4.81
N PRO A 92 2.06 -5.36 6.03
CA PRO A 92 3.17 -4.93 6.87
C PRO A 92 4.48 -5.10 6.11
N THR A 93 5.26 -4.01 6.05
CA THR A 93 6.43 -3.90 5.19
C THR A 93 7.69 -3.91 6.04
N THR A 94 8.60 -4.85 5.74
CA THR A 94 9.91 -4.90 6.40
C THR A 94 10.83 -3.83 5.84
N LEU A 95 11.87 -3.49 6.60
CA LEU A 95 13.00 -2.68 6.14
C LEU A 95 14.23 -3.59 5.98
N THR A 96 15.21 -3.18 5.15
CA THR A 96 16.48 -3.89 5.03
C THR A 96 17.13 -4.16 6.39
N SER A 97 17.43 -5.43 6.67
CA SER A 97 18.08 -5.89 7.90
C SER A 97 18.86 -7.20 7.67
N SER A 98 19.39 -7.81 8.73
CA SER A 98 20.01 -9.13 8.64
C SER A 98 19.02 -10.22 8.22
N LYS A 99 19.53 -11.29 7.62
CA LYS A 99 18.72 -12.46 7.22
C LYS A 99 17.91 -13.02 8.38
N GLU A 100 18.53 -13.13 9.55
CA GLU A 100 17.95 -13.65 10.77
C GLU A 100 16.82 -12.73 11.26
N ARG A 101 17.05 -11.41 11.28
CA ARG A 101 16.04 -10.45 11.71
C ARG A 101 14.83 -10.48 10.80
N LEU A 102 15.03 -10.50 9.48
CA LEU A 102 13.96 -10.60 8.49
C LEU A 102 13.15 -11.90 8.66
N LYS A 103 13.84 -13.02 8.94
CA LYS A 103 13.19 -14.30 9.23
C LYS A 103 12.33 -14.24 10.49
N ASP A 104 12.87 -13.69 11.59
CA ASP A 104 12.15 -13.56 12.87
C ASP A 104 10.89 -12.68 12.72
N VAL A 105 11.00 -11.56 11.99
CA VAL A 105 9.86 -10.66 11.71
C VAL A 105 8.81 -11.38 10.86
N ALA A 106 9.22 -12.10 9.83
CA ALA A 106 8.32 -12.89 8.99
C ALA A 106 7.56 -13.95 9.79
N GLU A 107 8.27 -14.67 10.69
CA GLU A 107 7.67 -15.68 11.56
C GLU A 107 6.65 -15.05 12.54
N THR A 108 6.98 -13.90 13.12
CA THR A 108 6.08 -13.19 14.03
C THR A 108 4.79 -12.76 13.34
N ILE A 109 4.89 -12.15 12.15
CA ILE A 109 3.71 -11.76 11.37
C ILE A 109 2.90 -13.02 10.99
N GLY A 110 3.60 -14.08 10.55
CA GLY A 110 2.99 -15.37 10.21
C GLY A 110 2.15 -15.98 11.33
N LYS A 111 2.51 -15.73 12.59
CA LYS A 111 1.77 -16.21 13.77
C LYS A 111 0.53 -15.37 14.09
N VAL A 112 0.52 -14.07 13.75
CA VAL A 112 -0.52 -13.14 14.21
C VAL A 112 -1.43 -12.59 13.12
N TYR A 113 -1.16 -12.86 11.84
CA TYR A 113 -1.87 -12.21 10.73
C TYR A 113 -3.38 -12.44 10.72
N GLN A 114 -3.86 -13.54 11.30
CA GLN A 114 -5.29 -13.85 11.45
C GLN A 114 -5.88 -13.37 12.78
N ASP A 115 -5.04 -12.99 13.74
CA ASP A 115 -5.44 -12.62 15.10
C ASP A 115 -5.53 -11.10 15.30
N VAL A 116 -5.65 -10.35 14.20
CA VAL A 116 -5.82 -8.89 14.22
C VAL A 116 -7.30 -8.53 14.20
N ASP A 117 -7.69 -7.55 15.02
CA ASP A 117 -9.07 -7.06 15.12
C ASP A 117 -9.33 -5.81 14.27
N GLY A 118 -8.32 -5.28 13.59
CA GLY A 118 -8.36 -4.10 12.75
C GLY A 118 -8.23 -4.40 11.26
N ALA A 119 -7.49 -3.56 10.54
CA ALA A 119 -7.18 -3.76 9.14
C ALA A 119 -6.54 -5.14 8.91
N LYS A 120 -7.05 -5.88 7.93
CA LYS A 120 -6.68 -7.28 7.66
C LYS A 120 -5.28 -7.34 7.03
N ILE A 121 -4.40 -8.20 7.54
CA ILE A 121 -3.10 -8.48 6.94
C ILE A 121 -3.31 -9.44 5.77
N GLN A 122 -2.99 -8.99 4.55
CA GLN A 122 -3.20 -9.78 3.33
C GLN A 122 -1.93 -10.49 2.84
N GLY A 123 -0.81 -10.24 3.48
CA GLY A 123 0.51 -10.78 3.19
C GLY A 123 1.58 -9.90 3.80
N ILE A 124 2.84 -10.15 3.46
CA ILE A 124 4.00 -9.37 3.91
C ILE A 124 4.71 -8.79 2.68
N TYR A 125 5.17 -7.56 2.79
CA TYR A 125 6.05 -6.96 1.81
C TYR A 125 7.48 -6.86 2.36
N PHE A 126 8.45 -7.46 1.65
CA PHE A 126 9.88 -7.34 1.94
C PHE A 126 10.47 -6.20 1.12
N GLU A 127 10.71 -5.05 1.75
CA GLU A 127 11.43 -3.95 1.12
C GLU A 127 12.94 -4.09 1.34
N GLY A 128 13.58 -4.73 0.38
CA GLY A 128 15.00 -5.12 0.42
C GLY A 128 15.21 -6.56 0.92
N PRO A 129 16.48 -6.97 1.17
CA PRO A 129 17.71 -6.18 1.24
C PRO A 129 18.51 -6.10 -0.08
N PHE A 130 17.94 -6.44 -1.21
CA PHE A 130 18.66 -6.59 -2.48
C PHE A 130 18.76 -5.26 -3.25
N PHE A 131 19.27 -4.20 -2.58
CA PHE A 131 19.32 -2.82 -3.07
C PHE A 131 20.73 -2.36 -3.41
N THR A 132 20.85 -1.16 -4.01
CA THR A 132 22.10 -0.51 -4.40
C THR A 132 22.35 0.74 -3.54
N GLU A 133 23.60 0.97 -3.15
CA GLU A 133 23.97 1.99 -2.15
C GLU A 133 23.69 3.43 -2.61
N GLU A 134 23.85 3.73 -3.91
CA GLU A 134 23.67 5.09 -4.45
C GLU A 134 22.29 5.67 -4.18
N HIS A 135 21.25 4.83 -4.15
CA HIS A 135 19.86 5.23 -3.94
C HIS A 135 19.23 4.58 -2.69
N LYS A 136 20.05 4.30 -1.69
CA LYS A 136 19.65 3.56 -0.49
C LYS A 136 18.54 4.23 0.34
N GLY A 137 18.37 5.57 0.27
CA GLY A 137 17.44 6.26 1.15
C GLY A 137 17.73 6.01 2.63
N ALA A 138 16.73 5.54 3.37
CA ALA A 138 16.82 5.14 4.78
C ALA A 138 17.15 3.65 4.99
N GLN A 139 17.58 2.93 3.94
CA GLN A 139 17.99 1.52 4.03
C GLN A 139 19.42 1.40 4.53
N ASN A 140 19.72 0.38 5.34
CA ASN A 140 21.08 0.14 5.86
C ASN A 140 21.91 -0.66 4.86
N PRO A 141 22.95 -0.05 4.20
CA PRO A 141 23.70 -0.71 3.14
C PRO A 141 24.59 -1.86 3.64
N SER A 142 24.84 -1.98 4.95
CA SER A 142 25.63 -3.08 5.51
C SER A 142 24.97 -4.45 5.32
N TYR A 143 23.66 -4.48 5.05
CA TYR A 143 22.90 -5.70 4.79
C TYR A 143 22.59 -5.95 3.31
N PHE A 144 23.05 -5.07 2.41
CA PHE A 144 22.80 -5.25 0.98
C PHE A 144 23.51 -6.46 0.42
N GLY A 145 22.82 -7.19 -0.45
CA GLY A 145 23.33 -8.36 -1.11
C GLY A 145 22.71 -8.59 -2.48
N ASP A 146 23.23 -9.58 -3.20
CA ASP A 146 22.58 -10.06 -4.40
C ASP A 146 21.38 -10.96 -4.03
N PRO A 147 20.31 -11.01 -4.84
CA PRO A 147 19.18 -11.90 -4.62
C PRO A 147 19.62 -13.37 -4.50
N ASP A 148 19.09 -14.04 -3.46
CA ASP A 148 19.41 -15.42 -3.13
C ASP A 148 18.13 -16.21 -2.85
N LEU A 149 17.86 -17.24 -3.67
CA LEU A 149 16.62 -18.01 -3.61
C LEU A 149 16.51 -18.84 -2.32
N ASP A 150 17.63 -19.43 -1.86
CA ASP A 150 17.60 -20.25 -0.64
C ASP A 150 17.20 -19.39 0.57
N THR A 151 17.78 -18.19 0.67
CA THR A 151 17.43 -17.21 1.70
C THR A 151 15.98 -16.77 1.60
N PHE A 152 15.49 -16.48 0.39
CA PHE A 152 14.10 -16.10 0.19
C PHE A 152 13.13 -17.23 0.60
N HIS A 153 13.42 -18.47 0.23
CA HIS A 153 12.60 -19.62 0.60
C HIS A 153 12.58 -19.87 2.11
N GLU A 154 13.71 -19.64 2.82
CA GLU A 154 13.73 -19.68 4.28
C GLU A 154 12.79 -18.64 4.91
N TRP A 155 12.74 -17.42 4.38
CA TRP A 155 11.81 -16.38 4.83
C TRP A 155 10.36 -16.73 4.51
N GLN A 156 10.11 -17.26 3.32
CA GLN A 156 8.77 -17.67 2.89
C GLN A 156 8.23 -18.81 3.75
N GLU A 157 9.07 -19.79 4.09
CA GLU A 157 8.71 -20.86 5.02
C GLU A 157 8.43 -20.31 6.43
N ALA A 158 9.30 -19.45 6.96
CA ALA A 158 9.13 -18.85 8.29
C ALA A 158 7.83 -18.03 8.38
N SER A 159 7.44 -17.32 7.34
CA SER A 159 6.19 -16.56 7.26
C SER A 159 4.93 -17.44 7.12
N GLY A 160 5.08 -18.75 6.88
CA GLY A 160 3.96 -19.62 6.50
C GLY A 160 3.43 -19.36 5.09
N GLY A 161 4.26 -18.86 4.18
CA GLY A 161 3.88 -18.56 2.79
C GLY A 161 3.23 -17.18 2.60
N LEU A 162 3.42 -16.26 3.54
CA LEU A 162 2.74 -14.96 3.53
C LEU A 162 3.49 -13.85 2.77
N ILE A 163 4.74 -14.04 2.37
CA ILE A 163 5.43 -13.02 1.58
C ILE A 163 4.74 -12.91 0.22
N LYS A 164 4.10 -11.77 -0.02
CA LYS A 164 3.37 -11.48 -1.26
C LYS A 164 4.16 -10.59 -2.20
N LYS A 165 5.11 -9.82 -1.67
CA LYS A 165 5.85 -8.86 -2.45
C LYS A 165 7.27 -8.73 -1.92
N ILE A 166 8.25 -8.57 -2.82
CA ILE A 166 9.65 -8.29 -2.49
C ILE A 166 10.20 -7.22 -3.41
N ALA A 167 10.97 -6.28 -2.87
CA ALA A 167 11.64 -5.24 -3.64
C ALA A 167 13.13 -5.56 -3.84
N LEU A 168 13.63 -5.19 -5.02
CA LEU A 168 15.05 -5.30 -5.37
C LEU A 168 15.48 -4.23 -6.39
N ALA A 169 16.79 -4.03 -6.50
CA ALA A 169 17.40 -3.21 -7.52
C ALA A 169 17.72 -4.09 -8.75
N PRO A 170 17.24 -3.73 -9.96
CA PRO A 170 17.36 -4.58 -11.15
C PRO A 170 18.80 -4.80 -11.63
N GLU A 171 19.74 -3.91 -11.29
CA GLU A 171 21.16 -4.01 -11.62
C GLU A 171 21.94 -5.02 -10.76
N ARG A 172 21.31 -5.64 -9.74
CA ARG A 172 21.96 -6.64 -8.89
C ARG A 172 22.19 -7.95 -9.67
N LYS A 173 23.25 -8.65 -9.31
CA LYS A 173 23.60 -9.91 -9.97
C LYS A 173 22.57 -11.00 -9.66
N GLY A 174 22.15 -11.75 -10.68
CA GLY A 174 21.20 -12.88 -10.52
C GLY A 174 19.72 -12.49 -10.51
N VAL A 175 19.40 -11.20 -10.66
CA VAL A 175 18.01 -10.67 -10.62
C VAL A 175 17.09 -11.41 -11.58
N LYS A 176 17.50 -11.63 -12.83
CA LYS A 176 16.63 -12.24 -13.84
C LYS A 176 16.12 -13.63 -13.44
N GLU A 177 17.00 -14.47 -12.91
CA GLU A 177 16.66 -15.82 -12.44
C GLU A 177 15.79 -15.77 -11.19
N PHE A 178 16.18 -14.91 -10.23
CA PHE A 178 15.43 -14.70 -8.99
C PHE A 178 14.01 -14.23 -9.29
N VAL A 179 13.86 -13.15 -10.07
CA VAL A 179 12.56 -12.57 -10.44
C VAL A 179 11.68 -13.64 -11.09
N LYS A 180 12.21 -14.35 -12.10
CA LYS A 180 11.45 -15.39 -12.78
C LYS A 180 10.94 -16.46 -11.80
N THR A 181 11.82 -16.96 -10.92
CA THR A 181 11.46 -18.04 -9.99
C THR A 181 10.40 -17.59 -9.00
N VAL A 182 10.60 -16.46 -8.31
CA VAL A 182 9.66 -16.02 -7.27
C VAL A 182 8.32 -15.54 -7.84
N THR A 183 8.30 -15.02 -9.08
CA THR A 183 7.04 -14.65 -9.76
C THR A 183 6.27 -15.87 -10.24
N ASP A 184 6.94 -16.94 -10.68
CA ASP A 184 6.32 -18.23 -10.98
C ASP A 184 5.70 -18.88 -9.71
N GLU A 185 6.25 -18.58 -8.52
CA GLU A 185 5.72 -18.97 -7.20
C GLU A 185 4.57 -18.06 -6.69
N GLY A 186 4.20 -17.03 -7.46
CA GLY A 186 3.09 -16.14 -7.16
C GLY A 186 3.44 -14.90 -6.32
N VAL A 187 4.73 -14.66 -6.08
CA VAL A 187 5.21 -13.46 -5.37
C VAL A 187 5.38 -12.30 -6.36
N VAL A 188 5.01 -11.10 -5.98
CA VAL A 188 5.20 -9.89 -6.77
C VAL A 188 6.60 -9.35 -6.54
N VAL A 189 7.33 -9.06 -7.63
CA VAL A 189 8.63 -8.38 -7.55
C VAL A 189 8.46 -6.91 -7.92
N SER A 190 8.96 -6.04 -7.04
CA SER A 190 8.99 -4.59 -7.23
C SER A 190 10.43 -4.07 -7.38
N LEU A 191 10.59 -3.00 -8.15
CA LEU A 191 11.89 -2.40 -8.50
C LEU A 191 12.04 -1.04 -7.83
N GLY A 192 13.10 -0.85 -7.04
CA GLY A 192 13.37 0.41 -6.35
C GLY A 192 14.72 0.40 -5.64
N HIS A 193 15.05 1.49 -4.96
CA HIS A 193 16.36 1.73 -4.34
C HIS A 193 17.52 1.35 -5.26
N SER A 194 17.49 1.90 -6.48
CA SER A 194 18.23 1.40 -7.63
C SER A 194 18.88 2.54 -8.42
N ASN A 195 20.14 2.31 -8.82
CA ASN A 195 20.86 3.09 -9.81
C ASN A 195 20.79 2.47 -11.22
N GLY A 196 19.85 1.55 -11.44
CA GLY A 196 19.67 0.80 -12.68
C GLY A 196 19.39 1.67 -13.90
N THR A 197 19.73 1.12 -15.05
CA THR A 197 19.40 1.69 -16.37
C THR A 197 17.97 1.31 -16.79
N LEU A 198 17.50 1.92 -17.86
CA LEU A 198 16.23 1.53 -18.49
C LEU A 198 16.27 0.05 -18.92
N GLU A 199 17.38 -0.38 -19.52
CA GLU A 199 17.56 -1.74 -20.02
C GLU A 199 17.54 -2.78 -18.90
N GLU A 200 18.22 -2.52 -17.77
CA GLU A 200 18.20 -3.40 -16.59
C GLU A 200 16.79 -3.50 -15.98
N ALA A 201 16.08 -2.39 -15.87
CA ALA A 201 14.70 -2.40 -15.44
C ALA A 201 13.78 -3.17 -16.42
N GLN A 202 13.98 -2.99 -17.73
CA GLN A 202 13.23 -3.70 -18.75
C GLN A 202 13.47 -5.21 -18.68
N GLU A 203 14.74 -5.65 -18.53
CA GLU A 203 15.06 -7.08 -18.37
C GLU A 203 14.39 -7.69 -17.14
N ALA A 204 14.33 -6.96 -16.03
CA ALA A 204 13.65 -7.41 -14.82
C ALA A 204 12.13 -7.51 -15.02
N VAL A 205 11.52 -6.54 -15.74
CA VAL A 205 10.08 -6.57 -16.08
C VAL A 205 9.78 -7.73 -17.04
N GLU A 206 10.63 -7.98 -18.05
CA GLU A 206 10.50 -9.13 -18.95
C GLU A 206 10.64 -10.48 -18.21
N ALA A 207 11.38 -10.50 -17.09
CA ALA A 207 11.49 -11.67 -16.22
C ALA A 207 10.28 -11.85 -15.28
N GLY A 208 9.41 -10.82 -15.12
CA GLY A 208 8.19 -10.90 -14.33
C GLY A 208 8.01 -9.83 -13.26
N ALA A 209 8.98 -8.93 -13.06
CA ALA A 209 8.79 -7.78 -12.16
C ALA A 209 7.65 -6.88 -12.68
N SER A 210 6.79 -6.41 -11.79
CA SER A 210 5.56 -5.73 -12.22
C SER A 210 5.21 -4.45 -11.46
N VAL A 211 6.05 -4.03 -10.51
CA VAL A 211 5.79 -2.83 -9.69
C VAL A 211 7.06 -1.98 -9.60
N PHE A 212 6.92 -0.65 -9.65
CA PHE A 212 7.95 0.31 -9.26
C PHE A 212 7.64 0.85 -7.86
N VAL A 213 8.61 0.74 -6.94
CA VAL A 213 8.49 1.16 -5.54
C VAL A 213 8.50 2.69 -5.44
N HIS A 214 7.60 3.29 -4.65
CA HIS A 214 7.53 4.74 -4.35
C HIS A 214 8.15 5.65 -5.42
N ALA A 215 7.51 5.66 -6.60
CA ALA A 215 7.96 6.32 -7.84
C ALA A 215 8.70 7.64 -7.60
N TYR A 216 9.79 7.84 -8.33
CA TYR A 216 10.76 8.95 -8.24
C TYR A 216 11.72 8.87 -7.03
N ASN A 217 11.33 8.26 -5.92
CA ASN A 217 12.14 8.20 -4.70
C ASN A 217 13.06 6.98 -4.73
N GLY A 218 14.31 7.15 -4.28
CA GLY A 218 15.28 6.05 -4.30
C GLY A 218 15.56 5.49 -5.71
N MET A 219 15.52 6.30 -6.75
CA MET A 219 15.62 5.90 -8.14
C MET A 219 16.60 6.77 -8.93
N ARG A 220 17.36 6.14 -9.85
CA ARG A 220 18.09 6.88 -10.88
C ARG A 220 17.15 7.75 -11.70
N GLY A 221 17.42 9.07 -11.72
CA GLY A 221 16.58 10.08 -12.34
C GLY A 221 16.53 9.99 -13.88
N LEU A 222 15.53 10.64 -14.48
CA LEU A 222 15.38 10.74 -15.94
C LEU A 222 16.42 11.72 -16.52
N ASN A 223 17.27 11.23 -17.40
CA ASN A 223 18.11 12.03 -18.27
C ASN A 223 17.79 11.71 -19.74
N HIS A 224 17.84 12.72 -20.61
CA HIS A 224 17.44 12.57 -22.03
C HIS A 224 18.34 11.62 -22.85
N ARG A 225 19.53 11.25 -22.38
CA ARG A 225 20.42 10.26 -23.00
C ARG A 225 20.55 8.97 -22.19
N GLU A 226 20.06 8.98 -20.96
CA GLU A 226 20.12 7.88 -20.01
C GLU A 226 18.88 7.93 -19.14
N PRO A 227 17.75 7.32 -19.59
CA PRO A 227 16.46 7.52 -18.94
C PRO A 227 16.38 6.99 -17.50
N GLY A 228 17.20 6.02 -17.15
CA GLY A 228 17.26 5.45 -15.79
C GLY A 228 15.95 4.80 -15.34
N MET A 229 15.84 4.60 -14.04
CA MET A 229 14.65 4.00 -13.41
C MET A 229 13.40 4.85 -13.60
N VAL A 230 13.53 6.18 -13.51
CA VAL A 230 12.39 7.10 -13.74
C VAL A 230 11.93 7.04 -15.20
N GLY A 231 12.85 6.91 -16.15
CA GLY A 231 12.48 6.67 -17.56
C GLY A 231 11.77 5.34 -17.76
N ALA A 232 12.22 4.29 -17.07
CA ALA A 232 11.61 2.97 -17.13
C ALA A 232 10.17 3.00 -16.64
N LEU A 233 9.90 3.55 -15.45
CA LEU A 233 8.54 3.62 -14.88
C LEU A 233 7.57 4.46 -15.73
N LEU A 234 8.08 5.45 -16.48
CA LEU A 234 7.26 6.31 -17.36
C LEU A 234 7.01 5.70 -18.76
N THR A 235 7.75 4.68 -19.16
CA THR A 235 7.72 4.17 -20.55
C THR A 235 7.41 2.69 -20.68
N LEU A 236 7.71 1.87 -19.67
CA LEU A 236 7.38 0.44 -19.70
C LEU A 236 5.87 0.24 -19.51
N GLN A 237 5.32 -0.74 -20.23
CA GLN A 237 3.90 -1.06 -20.23
C GLN A 237 3.59 -2.20 -19.26
N HIS A 238 2.36 -2.24 -18.78
CA HIS A 238 1.84 -3.33 -17.92
C HIS A 238 2.58 -3.45 -16.57
N VAL A 239 3.08 -2.34 -16.06
CA VAL A 239 3.67 -2.22 -14.74
C VAL A 239 2.85 -1.26 -13.88
N PHE A 240 2.85 -1.50 -12.59
CA PHE A 240 2.27 -0.59 -11.59
C PHE A 240 3.35 0.32 -11.01
N SER A 241 2.96 1.48 -10.54
CA SER A 241 3.84 2.40 -9.83
C SER A 241 3.22 2.77 -8.48
N GLU A 242 3.94 2.54 -7.40
CA GLU A 242 3.56 3.08 -6.10
C GLU A 242 3.83 4.58 -6.05
N LEU A 243 2.96 5.34 -5.38
CA LEU A 243 3.10 6.79 -5.29
C LEU A 243 2.71 7.31 -3.90
N ILE A 244 3.61 8.10 -3.29
CA ILE A 244 3.39 8.79 -2.02
C ILE A 244 2.87 10.20 -2.33
N CYS A 245 1.58 10.45 -2.08
CA CYS A 245 0.92 11.72 -2.39
C CYS A 245 0.74 12.59 -1.14
N ASP A 246 1.86 12.90 -0.45
CA ASP A 246 1.90 13.81 0.71
C ASP A 246 2.32 15.25 0.35
N GLY A 247 2.72 15.50 -0.90
CA GLY A 247 3.24 16.80 -1.37
C GLY A 247 4.68 17.10 -0.96
N HIS A 248 5.34 16.20 -0.22
CA HIS A 248 6.74 16.32 0.20
C HIS A 248 7.65 15.36 -0.58
N HIS A 249 7.23 14.11 -0.79
CA HIS A 249 7.97 13.09 -1.55
C HIS A 249 7.91 13.34 -3.04
N VAL A 250 6.75 13.73 -3.55
CA VAL A 250 6.52 13.98 -4.97
C VAL A 250 5.70 15.26 -5.14
N HIS A 251 6.20 16.16 -5.98
CA HIS A 251 5.48 17.39 -6.32
C HIS A 251 4.21 17.03 -7.12
N PRO A 252 3.06 17.70 -6.89
CA PRO A 252 1.81 17.38 -7.59
C PRO A 252 1.93 17.28 -9.11
N GLN A 253 2.67 18.18 -9.78
CA GLN A 253 2.89 18.08 -11.22
C GLN A 253 3.70 16.85 -11.64
N ALA A 254 4.62 16.34 -10.82
CA ALA A 254 5.34 15.12 -11.15
C ALA A 254 4.43 13.89 -10.96
N ALA A 255 3.56 13.92 -9.95
CA ALA A 255 2.51 12.92 -9.75
C ALA A 255 1.53 12.89 -10.93
N GLU A 256 1.10 14.06 -11.42
CA GLU A 256 0.24 14.21 -12.60
C GLU A 256 0.89 13.59 -13.85
N VAL A 257 2.16 13.90 -14.12
CA VAL A 257 2.91 13.29 -15.24
C VAL A 257 2.91 11.77 -15.17
N LEU A 258 3.13 11.19 -13.98
CA LEU A 258 3.07 9.74 -13.79
C LEU A 258 1.67 9.19 -14.10
N MET A 259 0.62 9.81 -13.52
CA MET A 259 -0.76 9.39 -13.72
C MET A 259 -1.21 9.48 -15.18
N GLU A 260 -0.75 10.53 -15.91
CA GLU A 260 -1.02 10.67 -17.35
C GLU A 260 -0.31 9.60 -18.19
N LYS A 261 0.91 9.18 -17.80
CA LYS A 261 1.70 8.21 -18.56
C LYS A 261 1.34 6.77 -18.26
N ALA A 262 1.20 6.43 -17.00
CA ALA A 262 0.87 5.06 -16.55
C ALA A 262 -0.64 4.77 -16.65
N GLY A 263 -1.48 5.80 -16.53
CA GLY A 263 -2.92 5.66 -16.27
C GLY A 263 -3.21 5.50 -14.77
N HIS A 264 -4.33 6.08 -14.32
CA HIS A 264 -4.75 5.99 -12.91
C HIS A 264 -5.00 4.54 -12.46
N ASP A 265 -5.27 3.63 -13.37
CA ASP A 265 -5.46 2.19 -13.13
C ASP A 265 -4.15 1.41 -12.97
N HIS A 266 -2.99 2.08 -13.10
CA HIS A 266 -1.65 1.53 -12.88
C HIS A 266 -0.85 2.29 -11.81
N VAL A 267 -1.44 3.28 -11.15
CA VAL A 267 -0.81 4.00 -10.03
C VAL A 267 -1.46 3.58 -8.72
N ALA A 268 -0.69 2.97 -7.83
CA ALA A 268 -1.10 2.58 -6.49
C ALA A 268 -0.69 3.68 -5.49
N LEU A 269 -1.66 4.34 -4.86
CA LEU A 269 -1.37 5.21 -3.73
C LEU A 269 -0.96 4.37 -2.53
N ILE A 270 0.18 4.70 -1.94
CA ILE A 270 0.74 4.06 -0.74
C ILE A 270 1.10 5.13 0.29
N THR A 271 1.33 4.72 1.51
CA THR A 271 1.79 5.68 2.53
C THR A 271 3.29 5.70 2.69
N ASP A 272 3.97 4.55 2.62
CA ASP A 272 5.35 4.42 3.10
C ASP A 272 5.49 4.99 4.53
N CYS A 273 4.42 4.82 5.33
CA CYS A 273 4.32 5.40 6.66
C CYS A 273 5.24 4.67 7.63
N MET A 274 5.91 5.45 8.48
CA MET A 274 6.77 4.93 9.54
C MET A 274 6.08 5.05 10.92
N MET A 275 6.72 4.55 12.00
CA MET A 275 6.13 4.47 13.34
C MET A 275 5.52 5.77 13.85
N ALA A 276 5.99 6.94 13.40
CA ALA A 276 5.46 8.23 13.81
C ALA A 276 4.12 8.59 13.15
N GLY A 277 3.60 7.78 12.24
CA GLY A 277 2.25 7.97 11.70
C GLY A 277 1.21 8.09 12.80
N GLY A 278 0.42 9.17 12.76
CA GLY A 278 -0.58 9.46 13.78
C GLY A 278 -0.02 9.88 15.15
N MET A 279 1.28 10.14 15.26
CA MET A 279 1.96 10.65 16.45
C MET A 279 2.26 12.15 16.33
N PRO A 280 2.57 12.88 17.44
CA PRO A 280 3.00 14.27 17.38
C PRO A 280 4.41 14.41 16.79
N ASP A 281 4.81 15.64 16.46
CA ASP A 281 6.19 15.97 16.12
C ASP A 281 7.15 15.52 17.25
N GLY A 282 8.33 15.01 16.88
CA GLY A 282 9.29 14.46 17.85
C GLY A 282 10.38 13.61 17.22
N ASN A 283 11.09 12.87 18.08
CA ASN A 283 12.15 11.96 17.67
C ASN A 283 11.61 10.52 17.69
N TYR A 284 11.85 9.81 16.62
CA TYR A 284 11.42 8.44 16.38
C TYR A 284 12.55 7.63 15.75
N ASN A 285 12.27 6.42 15.34
CA ASN A 285 13.19 5.60 14.56
C ASN A 285 12.49 5.07 13.29
N LEU A 286 13.27 4.79 12.27
CA LEU A 286 12.89 3.94 11.15
C LEU A 286 13.94 2.82 11.06
N GLY A 287 13.56 1.60 11.44
CA GLY A 287 14.51 0.55 11.66
C GLY A 287 15.61 0.97 12.66
N GLU A 288 16.87 0.95 12.20
CA GLU A 288 18.05 1.29 13.03
C GLU A 288 18.40 2.80 13.02
N PHE A 289 17.68 3.63 12.25
CA PHE A 289 18.03 5.03 12.06
C PHE A 289 17.13 5.97 12.88
N PRO A 290 17.74 6.93 13.61
CA PRO A 290 16.98 8.00 14.24
C PRO A 290 16.38 8.93 13.20
N VAL A 291 15.14 9.34 13.44
CA VAL A 291 14.34 10.19 12.55
C VAL A 291 13.74 11.33 13.35
N VAL A 292 13.81 12.54 12.81
CA VAL A 292 13.11 13.70 13.34
C VAL A 292 11.85 13.96 12.54
N VAL A 293 10.70 13.95 13.22
CA VAL A 293 9.41 14.32 12.63
C VAL A 293 9.10 15.77 12.98
N LYS A 294 8.93 16.57 11.94
CA LYS A 294 8.59 17.99 12.06
C LYS A 294 7.84 18.49 10.82
N GLU A 295 6.81 19.31 11.05
CA GLU A 295 6.08 20.01 9.98
C GLU A 295 5.63 19.06 8.84
N GLY A 296 5.08 17.90 9.20
CA GLY A 296 4.54 16.93 8.24
C GLY A 296 5.56 16.03 7.55
N THR A 297 6.86 16.13 7.90
CA THR A 297 7.92 15.30 7.30
C THR A 297 8.70 14.51 8.34
N ALA A 298 9.16 13.33 7.98
CA ALA A 298 10.09 12.49 8.72
C ALA A 298 11.47 12.53 8.01
N ARG A 299 12.53 12.88 8.74
CA ARG A 299 13.86 13.07 8.14
C ARG A 299 14.97 12.44 8.97
N LEU A 300 15.95 11.87 8.28
CA LEU A 300 17.25 11.50 8.84
C LEU A 300 18.07 12.73 9.19
N ASP A 301 19.10 12.58 10.01
CA ASP A 301 20.08 13.64 10.32
C ASP A 301 20.77 14.19 9.05
N SER A 302 20.87 13.40 7.98
CA SER A 302 21.35 13.84 6.66
C SER A 302 20.42 14.83 5.96
N GLY A 303 19.18 15.01 6.45
CA GLY A 303 18.12 15.81 5.83
C GLY A 303 17.26 15.05 4.82
N ASN A 304 17.61 13.82 4.45
CA ASN A 304 16.81 12.98 3.56
C ASN A 304 15.48 12.57 4.22
N LEU A 305 14.43 12.44 3.42
CA LEU A 305 13.16 11.84 3.87
C LEU A 305 13.40 10.37 4.28
N ALA A 306 12.66 9.93 5.28
CA ALA A 306 12.77 8.59 5.88
C ALA A 306 11.37 8.02 6.14
N GLY A 307 10.81 7.39 5.12
CA GLY A 307 9.38 7.08 5.10
C GLY A 307 8.52 8.33 5.22
N SER A 308 7.25 8.16 5.43
CA SER A 308 6.28 9.25 5.60
C SER A 308 5.56 9.18 6.96
N ILE A 309 4.71 10.16 7.21
CA ILE A 309 3.67 10.13 8.25
C ILE A 309 2.27 10.29 7.65
N LEU A 310 2.18 10.07 6.33
CA LEU A 310 0.95 10.18 5.54
C LEU A 310 -0.08 9.15 6.00
N LYS A 311 -1.34 9.53 6.02
CA LYS A 311 -2.47 8.61 6.15
C LYS A 311 -3.12 8.41 4.78
N LEU A 312 -3.46 7.18 4.42
CA LEU A 312 -3.96 6.89 3.07
C LEU A 312 -5.23 7.69 2.71
N LYS A 313 -6.09 7.98 3.70
CA LYS A 313 -7.24 8.90 3.52
C LYS A 313 -6.83 10.31 3.12
N GLU A 314 -5.64 10.77 3.51
CA GLU A 314 -5.10 12.08 3.12
C GLU A 314 -4.57 12.02 1.69
N ALA A 315 -3.97 10.90 1.28
CA ALA A 315 -3.50 10.71 -0.09
C ALA A 315 -4.63 10.81 -1.12
N ILE A 316 -5.78 10.13 -0.88
CA ILE A 316 -6.95 10.21 -1.78
C ILE A 316 -7.53 11.62 -1.85
N LYS A 317 -7.53 12.35 -0.74
CA LYS A 317 -7.98 13.73 -0.68
C LYS A 317 -7.01 14.65 -1.43
N ASN A 318 -5.71 14.51 -1.20
CA ASN A 318 -4.69 15.35 -1.82
C ASN A 318 -4.75 15.31 -3.34
N VAL A 319 -4.84 14.13 -3.95
CA VAL A 319 -4.88 14.02 -5.43
C VAL A 319 -6.15 14.63 -6.04
N VAL A 320 -7.25 14.66 -5.29
CA VAL A 320 -8.50 15.34 -5.69
C VAL A 320 -8.36 16.85 -5.50
N ASP A 321 -7.83 17.30 -4.35
CA ASP A 321 -7.63 18.72 -4.05
C ASP A 321 -6.58 19.37 -4.98
N TRP A 322 -5.63 18.59 -5.50
CA TRP A 322 -4.65 19.01 -6.51
C TRP A 322 -5.22 19.01 -7.94
N ASP A 323 -6.46 18.57 -8.14
CA ASP A 323 -7.14 18.45 -9.45
C ASP A 323 -6.40 17.53 -10.45
N ILE A 324 -5.69 16.51 -9.96
CA ILE A 324 -4.99 15.51 -10.78
C ILE A 324 -5.68 14.15 -10.81
N ALA A 325 -6.75 13.97 -10.04
CA ALA A 325 -7.60 12.78 -10.07
C ALA A 325 -9.04 13.14 -9.68
N THR A 326 -9.99 12.46 -10.28
CA THR A 326 -11.39 12.48 -9.81
C THR A 326 -11.54 11.65 -8.52
N PRO A 327 -12.59 11.86 -7.70
CA PRO A 327 -12.85 11.01 -6.54
C PRO A 327 -12.87 9.51 -6.84
N GLU A 328 -13.44 9.12 -8.00
CA GLU A 328 -13.47 7.72 -8.43
C GLU A 328 -12.06 7.17 -8.69
N GLN A 329 -11.22 7.93 -9.40
CA GLN A 329 -9.83 7.57 -9.67
C GLN A 329 -9.00 7.51 -8.38
N ALA A 330 -9.16 8.49 -7.48
CA ALA A 330 -8.46 8.52 -6.20
C ALA A 330 -8.78 7.30 -5.32
N ILE A 331 -10.07 6.94 -5.20
CA ILE A 331 -10.52 5.76 -4.48
C ILE A 331 -9.96 4.49 -5.13
N MET A 332 -10.04 4.38 -6.46
CA MET A 332 -9.50 3.24 -7.20
C MET A 332 -8.00 3.06 -6.98
N MET A 333 -7.22 4.14 -7.05
CA MET A 333 -5.76 4.13 -6.83
C MET A 333 -5.36 3.76 -5.39
N ALA A 334 -6.25 3.91 -4.41
CA ALA A 334 -5.99 3.56 -3.01
C ALA A 334 -6.72 2.29 -2.54
N SER A 335 -7.41 1.58 -3.41
CA SER A 335 -8.16 0.37 -3.07
C SER A 335 -7.92 -0.76 -4.08
N TYR A 336 -8.51 -0.68 -5.24
CA TYR A 336 -8.43 -1.72 -6.27
C TYR A 336 -7.04 -1.87 -6.87
N VAL A 337 -6.41 -0.77 -7.26
CA VAL A 337 -5.09 -0.80 -7.92
C VAL A 337 -4.01 -1.42 -7.02
N PRO A 338 -3.82 -1.00 -5.75
CA PRO A 338 -2.86 -1.67 -4.87
C PRO A 338 -3.20 -3.14 -4.63
N ALA A 339 -4.48 -3.51 -4.55
CA ALA A 339 -4.88 -4.91 -4.41
C ALA A 339 -4.48 -5.75 -5.64
N VAL A 340 -4.75 -5.26 -6.86
CA VAL A 340 -4.35 -5.93 -8.11
C VAL A 340 -2.83 -6.00 -8.24
N SER A 341 -2.12 -4.90 -7.94
CA SER A 341 -0.65 -4.85 -8.04
C SER A 341 0.05 -5.88 -7.16
N CYS A 342 -0.58 -6.29 -6.06
CA CYS A 342 -0.08 -7.29 -5.12
C CYS A 342 -0.78 -8.67 -5.25
N LYS A 343 -1.65 -8.86 -6.25
CA LYS A 343 -2.41 -10.12 -6.47
C LYS A 343 -3.22 -10.55 -5.24
N ILE A 344 -3.87 -9.59 -4.60
CA ILE A 344 -4.78 -9.79 -3.44
C ILE A 344 -6.19 -9.24 -3.70
N ASP A 345 -6.49 -8.90 -4.95
CA ASP A 345 -7.79 -8.39 -5.39
C ASP A 345 -8.92 -9.42 -5.30
N ASP A 346 -8.59 -10.69 -5.11
CA ASP A 346 -9.52 -11.74 -4.72
C ASP A 346 -10.04 -11.59 -3.28
N LYS A 347 -9.37 -10.79 -2.42
CA LYS A 347 -9.68 -10.62 -1.00
C LYS A 347 -10.18 -9.23 -0.62
N CYS A 348 -9.64 -8.18 -1.23
CA CYS A 348 -9.89 -6.78 -0.83
C CYS A 348 -9.92 -5.82 -2.02
N GLY A 349 -10.13 -4.52 -1.74
CA GLY A 349 -9.99 -3.43 -2.71
C GLY A 349 -11.23 -3.13 -3.54
N MET A 350 -12.35 -3.86 -3.40
CA MET A 350 -13.56 -3.61 -4.18
C MET A 350 -14.85 -3.93 -3.42
N ILE A 351 -15.93 -3.22 -3.76
CA ILE A 351 -17.28 -3.58 -3.37
C ILE A 351 -17.90 -4.44 -4.48
N ALA A 352 -17.94 -5.75 -4.23
CA ALA A 352 -18.52 -6.72 -5.15
C ALA A 352 -19.33 -7.77 -4.37
N GLU A 353 -20.39 -8.27 -4.97
CA GLU A 353 -21.26 -9.30 -4.37
C GLU A 353 -20.46 -10.53 -3.96
N GLY A 354 -20.72 -11.02 -2.74
CA GLY A 354 -20.02 -12.18 -2.15
C GLY A 354 -18.70 -11.85 -1.45
N ARG A 355 -18.20 -10.62 -1.52
CA ARG A 355 -16.98 -10.17 -0.83
C ARG A 355 -17.29 -9.72 0.59
N ALA A 356 -16.28 -9.78 1.47
CA ALA A 356 -16.36 -9.18 2.80
C ALA A 356 -16.76 -7.71 2.72
N ALA A 357 -17.72 -7.30 3.56
CA ALA A 357 -18.24 -5.95 3.57
C ALA A 357 -17.28 -4.99 4.30
N ASP A 358 -16.09 -4.82 3.73
CA ASP A 358 -15.03 -3.91 4.16
C ASP A 358 -15.14 -2.63 3.32
N PHE A 359 -15.58 -1.53 3.95
CA PHE A 359 -15.82 -0.28 3.23
C PHE A 359 -15.60 0.94 4.11
N ILE A 360 -15.50 2.09 3.46
CA ILE A 360 -15.42 3.40 4.11
C ILE A 360 -16.63 4.26 3.75
N VAL A 361 -16.97 5.15 4.67
CA VAL A 361 -17.96 6.21 4.49
C VAL A 361 -17.22 7.52 4.37
N LEU A 362 -17.48 8.26 3.30
CA LEU A 362 -16.85 9.54 3.00
C LEU A 362 -17.87 10.66 2.94
N GLU A 363 -17.45 11.86 3.35
CA GLU A 363 -18.12 13.10 2.93
C GLU A 363 -17.90 13.35 1.43
N PRO A 364 -18.73 14.17 0.77
CA PRO A 364 -18.50 14.57 -0.63
C PRO A 364 -17.19 15.29 -0.90
N ASN A 365 -16.55 15.86 0.13
CA ASN A 365 -15.22 16.47 0.06
C ASN A 365 -14.07 15.49 0.36
N MET A 366 -14.36 14.19 0.35
CA MET A 366 -13.42 13.07 0.59
C MET A 366 -12.96 12.91 2.06
N ASP A 367 -13.49 13.65 3.02
CA ASP A 367 -13.18 13.42 4.43
C ASP A 367 -13.75 12.08 4.91
N LEU A 368 -12.96 11.30 5.64
CA LEU A 368 -13.37 10.01 6.19
C LEU A 368 -14.36 10.23 7.35
N VAL A 369 -15.50 9.58 7.30
CA VAL A 369 -16.52 9.55 8.35
C VAL A 369 -16.44 8.28 9.18
N ALA A 370 -16.39 7.11 8.52
CA ALA A 370 -16.36 5.84 9.22
C ALA A 370 -15.66 4.76 8.39
N THR A 371 -15.15 3.73 9.09
CA THR A 371 -14.56 2.53 8.49
C THR A 371 -15.30 1.30 9.03
N TYR A 372 -15.69 0.44 8.11
CA TYR A 372 -16.43 -0.80 8.38
C TYR A 372 -15.57 -2.00 7.99
N LEU A 373 -15.57 -3.03 8.86
CA LEU A 373 -15.06 -4.37 8.55
C LEU A 373 -16.19 -5.38 8.72
N ASP A 374 -16.31 -6.27 7.75
CA ASP A 374 -17.35 -7.32 7.76
C ASP A 374 -18.75 -6.74 8.08
N GLY A 375 -19.06 -5.59 7.52
CA GLY A 375 -20.33 -4.89 7.70
C GLY A 375 -20.55 -4.24 9.08
N VAL A 376 -19.53 -4.26 9.95
CA VAL A 376 -19.59 -3.66 11.29
C VAL A 376 -18.73 -2.39 11.33
N GLU A 377 -19.30 -1.30 11.85
CA GLU A 377 -18.56 -0.06 12.09
C GLU A 377 -17.49 -0.30 13.14
N ARG A 378 -16.23 -0.07 12.77
CA ARG A 378 -15.05 -0.26 13.62
C ARG A 378 -14.35 1.04 13.96
N TYR A 379 -14.60 2.08 13.19
CA TYR A 379 -14.08 3.43 13.43
C TYR A 379 -15.10 4.48 12.98
N HIS A 380 -15.26 5.53 13.79
CA HIS A 380 -16.02 6.73 13.48
C HIS A 380 -15.14 7.97 13.75
N ALA A 381 -15.08 8.96 12.80
CA ALA A 381 -14.23 10.15 12.87
C ALA A 381 -14.78 11.23 13.80
#